data_3ffda72cf78f3da2e47a211a62f125e9
#
_entry.id   3ffda72cf78f3da2e47a211a62f125e9
#
_cell.length_a   1.000
_cell.length_b   1.000
_cell.length_c   1.000
_cell.angle_alpha   90.00
_cell.angle_beta   90.00
_cell.angle_gamma   90.00
#
_symmetry.space_group_name_H-M   'P 1'
#
loop_
_entity.id
_entity.type
_entity.pdbx_description
1 polymer ?
#
loop_
_entity_poly.entity_id
_entity_poly.type
_entity_poly.pdbx_seq_one_letter_code
_entity_poly.pdbx_strand_id
1 'polypeptide(L)'
;MVREELAEKKKRQKKVRISADGTPYTVWQTRTRILCLIYLVWALLEIAVGAGFLTIRSIGLFDPTELVPNITFGGSTVLSGVFNLIIALSGLWGAYNPRRITLFFWSAFLTALLSVWQVVSAWSMGQVDPAMVFSLVVVLAYAACAWNVRGQTGYFDNHPKPEDDELPIQRDQRLLQKAVREKELELAAAKEELEDVRAQFEKAK
;
A
#
# COMPACT_ATOMS: atom_id res chain seq x y z
N MET A 1 -41.43 -7.17 3.34
CA MET A 1 -40.87 -5.90 3.86
C MET A 1 -39.62 -6.10 4.72
N VAL A 2 -39.66 -6.71 5.93
CA VAL A 2 -38.45 -6.84 6.81
C VAL A 2 -37.31 -7.64 6.16
N ARG A 3 -37.59 -8.66 5.38
CA ARG A 3 -36.54 -9.44 4.66
C ARG A 3 -35.88 -8.67 3.49
N GLU A 4 -36.62 -7.80 2.84
CA GLU A 4 -36.09 -6.96 1.75
C GLU A 4 -35.21 -5.85 2.31
N GLU A 5 -35.62 -5.21 3.41
CA GLU A 5 -34.78 -4.21 4.10
C GLU A 5 -33.47 -4.81 4.64
N LEU A 6 -33.50 -6.04 5.15
CA LEU A 6 -32.32 -6.76 5.59
C LEU A 6 -31.40 -7.15 4.41
N ALA A 7 -31.97 -7.50 3.27
CA ALA A 7 -31.20 -7.78 2.06
C ALA A 7 -30.59 -6.50 1.46
N GLU A 8 -31.30 -5.37 1.52
CA GLU A 8 -30.78 -4.07 1.09
C GLU A 8 -29.71 -3.52 2.04
N LYS A 9 -29.87 -3.70 3.37
CA LYS A 9 -28.81 -3.39 4.35
C LYS A 9 -27.57 -4.24 4.15
N LYS A 10 -27.69 -5.54 3.81
CA LYS A 10 -26.55 -6.41 3.46
C LYS A 10 -25.87 -5.97 2.16
N LYS A 11 -26.60 -5.47 1.15
CA LYS A 11 -26.00 -4.91 -0.08
C LYS A 11 -25.26 -3.60 0.15
N ARG A 12 -25.66 -2.81 1.14
CA ARG A 12 -25.01 -1.53 1.49
C ARG A 12 -23.82 -1.67 2.45
N GLN A 13 -23.56 -2.84 3.00
CA GLN A 13 -22.30 -3.05 3.74
C GLN A 13 -21.15 -2.90 2.74
N LYS A 14 -20.56 -1.70 2.69
CA LYS A 14 -19.31 -1.45 1.97
C LYS A 14 -18.34 -2.54 2.37
N LYS A 15 -17.94 -3.36 1.39
CA LYS A 15 -16.98 -4.44 1.59
C LYS A 15 -15.72 -3.84 2.20
N VAL A 16 -15.58 -3.97 3.52
CA VAL A 16 -14.43 -3.45 4.26
C VAL A 16 -13.21 -4.16 3.73
N ARG A 17 -12.25 -3.39 3.22
CA ARG A 17 -10.98 -3.95 2.73
C ARG A 17 -10.08 -4.24 3.90
N ILE A 18 -9.45 -5.39 3.87
CA ILE A 18 -8.59 -5.89 4.93
C ILE A 18 -7.13 -5.78 4.44
N SER A 19 -6.27 -5.27 5.30
CA SER A 19 -4.82 -5.18 5.12
C SER A 19 -4.16 -6.56 5.28
N ALA A 20 -2.87 -6.68 4.96
CA ALA A 20 -2.11 -7.91 5.15
C ALA A 20 -2.07 -8.38 6.61
N ASP A 21 -2.19 -7.48 7.55
CA ASP A 21 -2.24 -7.71 9.00
C ASP A 21 -3.65 -8.06 9.52
N GLY A 22 -4.63 -8.29 8.65
CA GLY A 22 -5.99 -8.62 9.02
C GLY A 22 -6.83 -7.46 9.55
N THR A 23 -6.27 -6.26 9.66
CA THR A 23 -6.99 -5.06 10.10
C THR A 23 -7.69 -4.36 8.92
N PRO A 24 -8.80 -3.65 9.15
CA PRO A 24 -9.42 -2.85 8.10
C PRO A 24 -8.49 -1.72 7.66
N TYR A 25 -8.55 -1.36 6.37
CA TYR A 25 -7.76 -0.27 5.83
C TYR A 25 -8.00 1.03 6.59
N THR A 26 -6.91 1.69 6.97
CA THR A 26 -6.96 3.05 7.50
C THR A 26 -7.34 4.06 6.40
N VAL A 27 -7.69 5.27 6.83
CA VAL A 27 -7.98 6.38 5.90
C VAL A 27 -6.77 6.66 5.00
N TRP A 28 -5.56 6.61 5.56
CA TRP A 28 -4.33 6.87 4.81
C TRP A 28 -3.99 5.77 3.81
N GLN A 29 -4.17 4.49 4.17
CA GLN A 29 -4.03 3.37 3.23
C GLN A 29 -5.02 3.48 2.07
N THR A 30 -6.26 3.89 2.35
CA THR A 30 -7.28 4.09 1.32
C THR A 30 -6.91 5.26 0.39
N ARG A 31 -6.44 6.38 0.93
CA ARG A 31 -5.97 7.53 0.14
C ARG A 31 -4.76 7.17 -0.71
N THR A 32 -3.75 6.53 -0.13
CA THR A 32 -2.56 6.04 -0.85
C THR A 32 -2.96 5.16 -2.02
N ARG A 33 -3.88 4.21 -1.79
CA ARG A 33 -4.37 3.33 -2.85
C ARG A 33 -5.03 4.10 -3.99
N ILE A 34 -5.93 5.05 -3.69
CA ILE A 34 -6.62 5.84 -4.72
C ILE A 34 -5.60 6.64 -5.52
N LEU A 35 -4.68 7.34 -4.86
CA LEU A 35 -3.63 8.10 -5.53
C LEU A 35 -2.77 7.18 -6.41
N CYS A 36 -2.32 6.04 -5.90
CA CYS A 36 -1.50 5.11 -6.69
C CYS A 36 -2.26 4.51 -7.87
N LEU A 37 -3.58 4.31 -7.78
CA LEU A 37 -4.38 3.89 -8.94
C LEU A 37 -4.45 4.98 -10.02
N ILE A 38 -4.64 6.24 -9.64
CA ILE A 38 -4.60 7.37 -10.58
C ILE A 38 -3.22 7.45 -11.23
N TYR A 39 -2.17 7.32 -10.44
CA TYR A 39 -0.80 7.36 -10.92
C TYR A 39 -0.45 6.19 -11.84
N LEU A 40 -0.99 5.02 -11.57
CA LEU A 40 -0.84 3.84 -12.43
C LEU A 40 -1.48 4.08 -13.81
N VAL A 41 -2.69 4.65 -13.85
CA VAL A 41 -3.33 5.02 -15.12
C VAL A 41 -2.48 6.04 -15.87
N TRP A 42 -1.95 7.05 -15.18
CA TRP A 42 -1.06 8.03 -15.78
C TRP A 42 0.21 7.39 -16.36
N ALA A 43 0.86 6.51 -15.62
CA ALA A 43 2.05 5.78 -16.06
C ALA A 43 1.79 4.94 -17.32
N LEU A 44 0.63 4.28 -17.39
CA LEU A 44 0.22 3.53 -18.58
C LEU A 44 -0.02 4.45 -19.79
N LEU A 45 -0.60 5.63 -19.58
CA LEU A 45 -0.76 6.64 -20.63
C LEU A 45 0.59 7.15 -21.13
N GLU A 46 1.55 7.43 -20.25
CA GLU A 46 2.92 7.83 -20.63
C GLU A 46 3.58 6.75 -21.49
N ILE A 47 3.49 5.48 -21.11
CA ILE A 47 4.03 4.36 -21.88
C ILE A 47 3.36 4.30 -23.26
N ALA A 48 2.03 4.39 -23.32
CA ALA A 48 1.28 4.32 -24.56
C ALA A 48 1.63 5.48 -25.50
N VAL A 49 1.71 6.71 -24.97
CA VAL A 49 2.09 7.91 -25.74
C VAL A 49 3.52 7.78 -26.25
N GLY A 50 4.48 7.43 -25.38
CA GLY A 50 5.88 7.28 -25.77
C GLY A 50 6.07 6.16 -26.79
N ALA A 51 5.41 5.01 -26.63
CA ALA A 51 5.41 3.93 -27.61
C ALA A 51 4.76 4.34 -28.93
N GLY A 52 3.68 5.13 -28.88
CA GLY A 52 3.03 5.72 -30.05
C GLY A 52 4.01 6.57 -30.88
N PHE A 53 4.73 7.46 -30.22
CA PHE A 53 5.77 8.29 -30.88
C PHE A 53 6.86 7.43 -31.54
N LEU A 54 7.32 6.37 -30.89
CA LEU A 54 8.31 5.46 -31.44
C LEU A 54 7.77 4.64 -32.64
N THR A 55 6.48 4.24 -32.58
CA THR A 55 5.85 3.40 -33.63
C THR A 55 5.51 4.21 -34.87
N ILE A 56 4.90 5.39 -34.72
CA ILE A 56 4.53 6.27 -35.83
C ILE A 56 5.74 6.60 -36.68
N ARG A 57 6.89 6.71 -36.04
CA ARG A 57 8.15 6.92 -36.70
C ARG A 57 8.64 5.72 -37.52
N SER A 58 8.48 4.51 -37.03
CA SER A 58 8.88 3.28 -37.75
C SER A 58 8.14 3.12 -39.07
N ILE A 59 7.00 3.83 -39.24
CA ILE A 59 6.17 3.84 -40.44
C ILE A 59 6.61 4.93 -41.44
N GLY A 60 7.63 5.73 -41.14
CA GLY A 60 8.19 6.72 -42.06
C GLY A 60 7.32 7.95 -42.28
N LEU A 61 6.42 8.29 -41.37
CA LEU A 61 5.49 9.44 -41.47
C LEU A 61 6.11 10.79 -41.10
N PHE A 62 7.38 10.83 -40.67
CA PHE A 62 8.06 12.06 -40.26
C PHE A 62 9.32 12.38 -41.08
N ASP A 63 9.60 13.67 -41.23
CA ASP A 63 10.79 14.19 -41.86
C ASP A 63 12.07 13.74 -41.13
N PRO A 64 13.14 13.32 -41.85
CA PRO A 64 14.42 12.91 -41.25
C PRO A 64 15.05 13.96 -40.32
N THR A 65 14.74 15.22 -40.47
CA THR A 65 15.27 16.30 -39.61
C THR A 65 14.67 16.35 -38.22
N GLU A 66 13.45 15.79 -38.01
CA GLU A 66 12.79 15.68 -36.69
C GLU A 66 13.10 14.37 -35.98
N LEU A 67 13.98 13.60 -36.54
CA LEU A 67 14.24 12.21 -36.18
C LEU A 67 14.80 12.07 -34.76
N VAL A 68 15.81 12.86 -34.39
CA VAL A 68 16.50 12.75 -33.09
C VAL A 68 15.65 13.27 -31.95
N PRO A 69 14.96 14.43 -32.05
CA PRO A 69 14.07 14.88 -31.00
C PRO A 69 12.96 13.88 -30.64
N ASN A 70 12.34 13.26 -31.65
CA ASN A 70 11.23 12.35 -31.46
C ASN A 70 11.64 11.02 -30.82
N ILE A 71 12.84 10.49 -31.12
CA ILE A 71 13.35 9.29 -30.41
C ILE A 71 13.60 9.62 -28.96
N THR A 72 14.27 10.73 -28.71
CA THR A 72 14.63 11.13 -27.35
C THR A 72 13.38 11.37 -26.53
N PHE A 73 12.38 12.05 -27.11
CA PHE A 73 11.10 12.29 -26.45
C PHE A 73 10.33 10.98 -26.23
N GLY A 74 10.11 10.15 -27.24
CA GLY A 74 9.38 8.89 -27.12
C GLY A 74 10.07 7.92 -26.17
N GLY A 75 11.39 7.76 -26.27
CA GLY A 75 12.18 6.90 -25.40
C GLY A 75 12.20 7.36 -23.95
N SER A 76 12.39 8.66 -23.70
CA SER A 76 12.35 9.22 -22.34
C SER A 76 10.97 9.11 -21.71
N THR A 77 9.90 9.30 -22.50
CA THR A 77 8.51 9.18 -22.03
C THR A 77 8.18 7.73 -21.66
N VAL A 78 8.59 6.74 -22.46
CA VAL A 78 8.44 5.31 -22.09
C VAL A 78 9.20 4.99 -20.82
N LEU A 79 10.46 5.43 -20.71
CA LEU A 79 11.28 5.17 -19.54
C LEU A 79 10.67 5.80 -18.27
N SER A 80 10.19 7.04 -18.36
CA SER A 80 9.46 7.72 -17.30
C SER A 80 8.21 6.94 -16.89
N GLY A 81 7.40 6.53 -17.86
CA GLY A 81 6.19 5.76 -17.61
C GLY A 81 6.46 4.41 -16.94
N VAL A 82 7.51 3.69 -17.33
CA VAL A 82 7.93 2.44 -16.68
C VAL A 82 8.36 2.70 -15.23
N PHE A 83 9.12 3.75 -14.99
CA PHE A 83 9.54 4.11 -13.64
C PHE A 83 8.34 4.48 -12.76
N ASN A 84 7.44 5.29 -13.29
CA ASN A 84 6.19 5.67 -12.63
C ASN A 84 5.28 4.47 -12.35
N LEU A 85 5.25 3.48 -13.24
CA LEU A 85 4.53 2.22 -13.05
C LEU A 85 5.08 1.44 -11.87
N ILE A 86 6.40 1.31 -11.76
CA ILE A 86 7.05 0.62 -10.63
C ILE A 86 6.72 1.32 -9.31
N ILE A 87 6.78 2.65 -9.27
CA ILE A 87 6.42 3.44 -8.08
C ILE A 87 4.94 3.23 -7.72
N ALA A 88 4.03 3.32 -8.68
CA ALA A 88 2.60 3.12 -8.45
C ALA A 88 2.28 1.72 -7.90
N LEU A 89 2.88 0.67 -8.47
CA LEU A 89 2.72 -0.71 -8.00
C LEU A 89 3.29 -0.90 -6.59
N SER A 90 4.45 -0.32 -6.31
CA SER A 90 5.05 -0.37 -4.96
C SER A 90 4.17 0.33 -3.92
N GLY A 91 3.54 1.45 -4.29
CA GLY A 91 2.59 2.17 -3.44
C GLY A 91 1.30 1.39 -3.20
N LEU A 92 0.76 0.72 -4.23
CA LEU A 92 -0.40 -0.17 -4.09
C LEU A 92 -0.09 -1.34 -3.16
N TRP A 93 1.09 -1.92 -3.29
CA TRP A 93 1.54 -2.99 -2.40
C TRP A 93 1.76 -2.49 -0.98
N GLY A 94 2.38 -1.31 -0.82
CA GLY A 94 2.55 -0.65 0.47
C GLY A 94 1.23 -0.27 1.14
N ALA A 95 0.20 0.11 0.36
CA ALA A 95 -1.14 0.34 0.90
C ALA A 95 -1.79 -0.95 1.43
N TYR A 96 -1.52 -2.10 0.79
CA TYR A 96 -1.97 -3.42 1.27
C TYR A 96 -1.14 -3.89 2.46
N ASN A 97 0.19 -3.76 2.40
CA ASN A 97 1.11 -4.11 3.47
C ASN A 97 1.99 -2.91 3.85
N PRO A 98 1.64 -2.15 4.91
CA PRO A 98 2.36 -0.95 5.32
C PRO A 98 3.86 -1.16 5.58
N ARG A 99 4.27 -2.38 5.96
CA ARG A 99 5.69 -2.71 6.18
C ARG A 99 6.50 -2.71 4.87
N ARG A 100 5.87 -2.95 3.73
CA ARG A 100 6.51 -2.98 2.40
C ARG A 100 6.43 -1.67 1.63
N ILE A 101 6.00 -0.58 2.26
CA ILE A 101 5.88 0.74 1.62
C ILE A 101 7.24 1.45 1.39
N THR A 102 8.33 0.84 1.80
CA THR A 102 9.67 1.48 1.84
C THR A 102 10.08 2.08 0.50
N LEU A 103 9.91 1.35 -0.60
CA LEU A 103 10.28 1.85 -1.93
C LEU A 103 9.43 3.06 -2.33
N PHE A 104 8.11 2.97 -2.15
CA PHE A 104 7.19 4.07 -2.43
C PHE A 104 7.48 5.28 -1.53
N PHE A 105 7.79 5.06 -0.26
CA PHE A 105 8.13 6.12 0.69
C PHE A 105 9.36 6.92 0.22
N TRP A 106 10.47 6.24 -0.06
CA TRP A 106 11.69 6.91 -0.48
C TRP A 106 11.56 7.55 -1.86
N SER A 107 10.89 6.90 -2.82
CA SER A 107 10.65 7.49 -4.14
C SER A 107 9.77 8.73 -4.07
N ALA A 108 8.68 8.71 -3.29
CA ALA A 108 7.80 9.85 -3.11
C ALA A 108 8.53 11.02 -2.43
N PHE A 109 9.37 10.72 -1.43
CA PHE A 109 10.15 11.74 -0.74
C PHE A 109 11.23 12.37 -1.63
N LEU A 110 11.96 11.55 -2.39
CA LEU A 110 12.96 12.03 -3.36
C LEU A 110 12.30 12.87 -4.45
N THR A 111 11.19 12.43 -5.00
CA THR A 111 10.44 13.16 -6.02
C THR A 111 9.93 14.49 -5.47
N ALA A 112 9.46 14.53 -4.22
CA ALA A 112 9.04 15.77 -3.56
C ALA A 112 10.21 16.76 -3.43
N LEU A 113 11.37 16.29 -3.01
CA LEU A 113 12.58 17.11 -2.87
C LEU A 113 13.01 17.70 -4.23
N LEU A 114 13.03 16.88 -5.28
CA LEU A 114 13.37 17.30 -6.64
C LEU A 114 12.35 18.30 -7.19
N SER A 115 11.05 18.09 -6.95
CA SER A 115 9.98 18.99 -7.37
C SER A 115 10.07 20.36 -6.67
N VAL A 116 10.38 20.37 -5.36
CA VAL A 116 10.64 21.62 -4.64
C VAL A 116 11.83 22.36 -5.26
N TRP A 117 12.92 21.65 -5.50
CA TRP A 117 14.11 22.22 -6.13
C TRP A 117 13.78 22.82 -7.52
N GLN A 118 13.01 22.10 -8.33
CA GLN A 118 12.60 22.53 -9.66
C GLN A 118 11.77 23.82 -9.59
N VAL A 119 10.79 23.90 -8.68
CA VAL A 119 9.97 25.12 -8.52
C VAL A 119 10.80 26.30 -8.02
N VAL A 120 11.70 26.08 -7.06
CA VAL A 120 12.60 27.13 -6.54
C VAL A 120 13.52 27.64 -7.65
N SER A 121 14.09 26.75 -8.47
CA SER A 121 14.92 27.12 -9.60
C SER A 121 14.14 27.89 -10.66
N ALA A 122 12.93 27.45 -11.01
CA ALA A 122 12.06 28.17 -11.94
C ALA A 122 11.66 29.56 -11.42
N TRP A 123 11.41 29.66 -10.11
CA TRP A 123 11.12 30.95 -9.45
C TRP A 123 12.30 31.92 -9.60
N SER A 124 13.52 31.47 -9.35
CA SER A 124 14.71 32.32 -9.46
C SER A 124 14.94 32.82 -10.88
N MET A 125 14.43 32.10 -11.89
CA MET A 125 14.52 32.48 -13.32
C MET A 125 13.30 33.26 -13.81
N GLY A 126 12.28 33.47 -12.95
CA GLY A 126 11.02 34.12 -13.35
C GLY A 126 10.14 33.29 -14.30
N GLN A 127 10.34 31.98 -14.35
CA GLN A 127 9.71 31.05 -15.31
C GLN A 127 8.79 30.03 -14.63
N VAL A 128 8.08 30.46 -13.60
CA VAL A 128 7.15 29.56 -12.88
C VAL A 128 5.90 29.33 -13.72
N ASP A 129 5.67 28.07 -14.08
CA ASP A 129 4.44 27.62 -14.72
C ASP A 129 3.44 27.14 -13.65
N PRO A 130 2.15 27.51 -13.73
CA PRO A 130 1.10 26.96 -12.87
C PRO A 130 1.06 25.42 -12.84
N ALA A 131 1.41 24.75 -13.93
CA ALA A 131 1.51 23.28 -14.00
C ALA A 131 2.59 22.73 -13.06
N MET A 132 3.72 23.42 -12.89
CA MET A 132 4.77 23.02 -11.95
C MET A 132 4.29 23.09 -10.50
N VAL A 133 3.54 24.14 -10.16
CA VAL A 133 2.97 24.31 -8.81
C VAL A 133 1.93 23.21 -8.53
N PHE A 134 1.06 22.93 -9.50
CA PHE A 134 0.09 21.85 -9.38
C PHE A 134 0.78 20.48 -9.20
N SER A 135 1.80 20.19 -10.00
CA SER A 135 2.61 18.97 -9.87
C SER A 135 3.23 18.85 -8.48
N LEU A 136 3.79 19.93 -7.94
CA LEU A 136 4.36 19.96 -6.60
C LEU A 136 3.31 19.60 -5.53
N VAL A 137 2.08 20.17 -5.61
CA VAL A 137 1.01 19.85 -4.68
C VAL A 137 0.65 18.37 -4.72
N VAL A 138 0.55 17.79 -5.91
CA VAL A 138 0.27 16.36 -6.09
C VAL A 138 1.37 15.50 -5.47
N VAL A 139 2.63 15.83 -5.75
CA VAL A 139 3.78 15.08 -5.21
C VAL A 139 3.87 15.20 -3.68
N LEU A 140 3.59 16.36 -3.12
CA LEU A 140 3.51 16.53 -1.66
C LEU A 140 2.38 15.72 -1.04
N ALA A 141 1.24 15.59 -1.72
CA ALA A 141 0.15 14.71 -1.28
C ALA A 141 0.59 13.22 -1.26
N TYR A 142 1.36 12.77 -2.26
CA TYR A 142 1.96 11.42 -2.25
C TYR A 142 2.91 11.24 -1.08
N ALA A 143 3.81 12.19 -0.86
CA ALA A 143 4.77 12.15 0.23
C ALA A 143 4.07 12.12 1.60
N ALA A 144 3.03 12.92 1.79
CA ALA A 144 2.22 12.92 3.01
C ALA A 144 1.50 11.58 3.24
N CYS A 145 0.94 10.98 2.19
CA CYS A 145 0.31 9.67 2.27
C CYS A 145 1.34 8.58 2.63
N ALA A 146 2.50 8.58 1.97
CA ALA A 146 3.58 7.64 2.22
C ALA A 146 4.10 7.75 3.66
N TRP A 147 4.29 8.98 4.16
CA TRP A 147 4.71 9.27 5.53
C TRP A 147 3.73 8.71 6.55
N ASN A 148 2.44 9.01 6.40
CA ASN A 148 1.43 8.56 7.34
C ASN A 148 1.25 7.03 7.34
N VAL A 149 1.29 6.38 6.16
CA VAL A 149 1.21 4.91 6.09
C VAL A 149 2.47 4.28 6.68
N ARG A 150 3.66 4.86 6.48
CA ARG A 150 4.90 4.37 7.06
C ARG A 150 4.90 4.53 8.59
N GLY A 151 4.37 5.64 9.10
CA GLY A 151 4.24 5.90 10.54
C GLY A 151 3.39 4.85 11.27
N GLN A 152 2.39 4.27 10.60
CA GLN A 152 1.56 3.22 11.19
C GLN A 152 2.33 1.93 11.54
N THR A 153 3.51 1.74 10.99
CA THR A 153 4.37 0.58 11.28
C THR A 153 5.29 0.78 12.49
N GLY A 154 5.21 1.92 13.18
CA GLY A 154 6.15 2.28 14.24
C GLY A 154 7.56 2.62 13.72
N TYR A 155 7.72 2.85 12.42
CA TYR A 155 9.03 3.11 11.80
C TYR A 155 9.74 4.34 12.37
N PHE A 156 8.98 5.34 12.82
CA PHE A 156 9.51 6.57 13.40
C PHE A 156 9.61 6.52 14.92
N ASP A 157 9.20 5.41 15.56
CA ASP A 157 9.30 5.25 16.99
C ASP A 157 10.76 5.03 17.37
N ASN A 158 11.21 5.68 18.46
CA ASN A 158 12.59 5.59 18.96
C ASN A 158 12.98 4.17 19.44
N HIS A 159 12.00 3.30 19.57
CA HIS A 159 12.17 1.90 19.93
C HIS A 159 11.46 1.01 18.91
N PRO A 160 12.01 0.87 17.68
CA PRO A 160 11.48 -0.10 16.74
C PRO A 160 11.55 -1.46 17.43
N LYS A 161 10.40 -2.10 17.62
CA LYS A 161 10.35 -3.46 18.18
C LYS A 161 11.02 -4.40 17.17
N PRO A 162 12.23 -4.90 17.41
CA PRO A 162 12.97 -5.68 16.44
C PRO A 162 12.36 -7.05 16.16
N GLU A 163 11.38 -7.48 16.95
CA GLU A 163 10.93 -8.88 17.00
C GLU A 163 9.59 -9.14 16.31
N ASP A 164 8.87 -8.13 15.85
CA ASP A 164 7.55 -8.34 15.26
C ASP A 164 7.55 -8.38 13.73
N ASP A 165 8.24 -9.37 13.16
CA ASP A 165 7.93 -9.85 11.80
C ASP A 165 6.57 -10.58 11.76
N GLU A 166 6.00 -10.85 12.91
CA GLU A 166 4.71 -11.49 13.06
C GLU A 166 3.58 -10.48 12.82
N LEU A 167 2.72 -10.77 11.85
CA LEU A 167 1.51 -9.98 11.63
C LEU A 167 0.62 -10.03 12.88
N PRO A 168 -0.08 -8.92 13.26
CA PRO A 168 -0.96 -8.89 14.43
C PRO A 168 -1.94 -10.05 14.47
N ILE A 169 -2.49 -10.44 13.33
CA ILE A 169 -3.40 -11.59 13.22
C ILE A 169 -2.71 -12.92 13.56
N GLN A 170 -1.44 -13.09 13.20
CA GLN A 170 -0.65 -14.29 13.53
C GLN A 170 -0.35 -14.33 15.03
N ARG A 171 -0.05 -13.18 15.63
CA ARG A 171 0.13 -13.03 17.06
C ARG A 171 -1.13 -13.39 17.84
N ASP A 172 -2.28 -12.85 17.40
CA ASP A 172 -3.57 -13.15 18.02
C ASP A 172 -3.93 -14.65 17.90
N GLN A 173 -3.69 -15.25 16.74
CA GLN A 173 -3.86 -16.69 16.54
C GLN A 173 -2.96 -17.52 17.47
N ARG A 174 -1.70 -17.12 17.63
CA ARG A 174 -0.76 -17.80 18.53
C ARG A 174 -1.18 -17.67 20.00
N LEU A 175 -1.66 -16.50 20.41
CA LEU A 175 -2.16 -16.27 21.76
C LEU A 175 -3.42 -17.11 22.03
N LEU A 176 -4.35 -17.14 21.08
CA LEU A 176 -5.55 -17.99 21.17
C LEU A 176 -5.18 -19.48 21.24
N GLN A 177 -4.25 -19.95 20.41
CA GLN A 177 -3.79 -21.33 20.46
C GLN A 177 -3.14 -21.68 21.80
N LYS A 178 -2.37 -20.78 22.39
CA LYS A 178 -1.81 -20.97 23.73
C LYS A 178 -2.90 -21.05 24.79
N ALA A 179 -3.88 -20.15 24.75
CA ALA A 179 -4.99 -20.14 25.69
C ALA A 179 -5.87 -21.42 25.58
N VAL A 180 -6.12 -21.89 24.36
CA VAL A 180 -6.84 -23.15 24.13
C VAL A 180 -6.06 -24.33 24.73
N ARG A 181 -4.76 -24.41 24.47
CA ARG A 181 -3.90 -25.48 24.99
C ARG A 181 -3.82 -25.50 26.52
N GLU A 182 -3.78 -24.31 27.12
CA GLU A 182 -3.84 -24.18 28.61
C GLU A 182 -5.16 -24.72 29.16
N LYS A 183 -6.28 -24.37 28.54
CA LYS A 183 -7.59 -24.85 28.90
C LYS A 183 -7.78 -26.37 28.69
N GLU A 184 -7.19 -26.92 27.65
CA GLU A 184 -7.17 -28.36 27.40
C GLU A 184 -6.40 -29.11 28.52
N LEU A 185 -5.25 -28.55 28.96
CA LEU A 185 -4.48 -29.11 30.08
C LEU A 185 -5.24 -29.03 31.40
N GLU A 186 -5.87 -27.89 31.72
CA GLU A 186 -6.71 -27.75 32.91
C GLU A 186 -7.88 -28.76 32.90
N LEU A 187 -8.49 -28.95 31.72
CA LEU A 187 -9.61 -29.89 31.58
C LEU A 187 -9.17 -31.35 31.70
N ALA A 188 -7.95 -31.68 31.23
CA ALA A 188 -7.39 -33.02 31.42
C ALA A 188 -7.08 -33.30 32.89
N ALA A 189 -6.48 -32.36 33.60
CA ALA A 189 -6.21 -32.47 35.04
C ALA A 189 -7.52 -32.63 35.88
N ALA A 190 -8.52 -31.81 35.56
CA ALA A 190 -9.82 -31.91 36.25
C ALA A 190 -10.53 -33.23 35.96
N LYS A 191 -10.36 -33.82 34.78
CA LYS A 191 -10.90 -35.18 34.50
C LYS A 191 -10.19 -36.26 35.31
N GLU A 192 -8.86 -36.17 35.42
CA GLU A 192 -8.06 -37.11 36.21
C GLU A 192 -8.45 -37.07 37.69
N GLU A 193 -8.59 -35.86 38.27
CA GLU A 193 -9.10 -35.68 39.63
C GLU A 193 -10.48 -36.27 39.83
N LEU A 194 -11.38 -36.13 38.86
CA LEU A 194 -12.72 -36.64 38.92
C LEU A 194 -12.74 -38.18 38.84
N GLU A 195 -11.88 -38.81 38.08
CA GLU A 195 -11.71 -40.25 38.01
C GLU A 195 -11.15 -40.80 39.33
N ASP A 196 -10.17 -40.12 39.95
CA ASP A 196 -9.62 -40.49 41.23
C ASP A 196 -10.66 -40.44 42.35
N VAL A 197 -11.45 -39.38 42.42
CA VAL A 197 -12.55 -39.24 43.37
C VAL A 197 -13.58 -40.35 43.17
N ARG A 198 -13.92 -40.66 41.92
CA ARG A 198 -14.88 -41.75 41.60
C ARG A 198 -14.36 -43.10 42.04
N ALA A 199 -13.08 -43.39 41.80
CA ALA A 199 -12.44 -44.63 42.24
C ALA A 199 -12.39 -44.75 43.79
N GLN A 200 -12.21 -43.63 44.50
CA GLN A 200 -12.31 -43.61 45.98
C GLN A 200 -13.73 -43.94 46.50
N PHE A 201 -14.75 -43.38 45.85
CA PHE A 201 -16.15 -43.68 46.19
C PHE A 201 -16.53 -45.15 45.93
N GLU A 202 -16.02 -45.75 44.86
CA GLU A 202 -16.26 -47.15 44.55
C GLU A 202 -15.59 -48.10 45.57
N LYS A 203 -14.42 -47.71 46.09
CA LYS A 203 -13.71 -48.51 47.12
C LYS A 203 -14.36 -48.43 48.55
N ALA A 204 -15.13 -47.37 48.80
CA ALA A 204 -15.78 -47.13 50.09
C ALA A 204 -17.17 -47.77 50.19
N LYS A 205 -17.64 -48.38 49.12
CA LYS A 205 -18.92 -49.07 49.01
C LYS A 205 -18.76 -50.58 49.12
#